data_39108215f75b3c991d5019f48bbe7e5f
#
_entry.id   39108215f75b3c991d5019f48bbe7e5f
#
_cell.length_a   1.000
_cell.length_b   1.000
_cell.length_c   1.000
_cell.angle_alpha   90.00
_cell.angle_beta   90.00
_cell.angle_gamma   90.00
#
_symmetry.space_group_name_H-M   'P 1'
#
loop_
_entity.id
_entity.type
_entity.pdbx_description
1 polymer ?
#
loop_
_entity_poly.entity_id
_entity_poly.type
_entity_poly.pdbx_seq_one_letter_code
_entity_poly.pdbx_strand_id
1 'polypeptide(L)'
;MVREKRLLNRNSSEDIPVSLDRNSTEPGYLLGRLFAVLEDAQGAAMGGSVNATIRDRYYGAASATPASIFPVLLRNSSNHLSKIRKDSKGRAVNIEKSIQEIMDKMPDHFPKSLNIEGQGRFAIGYYHQHSERFKGAGGNNAQGHEIDASRNHDEGEQE
;
A
#
# COMPACT_ATOMS: atom_id res chain seq x y z
N MET A 1 50.72 -20.54 -16.65
CA MET A 1 50.11 -19.55 -15.76
C MET A 1 48.81 -19.04 -16.37
N VAL A 2 47.72 -19.64 -16.01
CA VAL A 2 46.40 -19.22 -16.48
C VAL A 2 45.84 -18.24 -15.46
N ARG A 3 45.73 -16.95 -15.84
CA ARG A 3 45.08 -15.94 -15.03
C ARG A 3 43.56 -16.14 -15.17
N GLU A 4 42.95 -16.73 -14.17
CA GLU A 4 41.51 -16.66 -14.01
C GLU A 4 41.07 -15.18 -13.88
N LYS A 5 40.43 -14.69 -14.92
CA LYS A 5 39.64 -13.44 -14.83
C LYS A 5 38.40 -13.75 -14.01
N ARG A 6 38.43 -13.43 -12.71
CA ARG A 6 37.22 -13.24 -11.91
C ARG A 6 36.40 -12.15 -12.58
N LEU A 7 35.42 -12.56 -13.33
CA LEU A 7 34.32 -11.70 -13.74
C LEU A 7 33.56 -11.34 -12.45
N LEU A 8 33.86 -10.15 -11.94
CA LEU A 8 33.01 -9.48 -10.97
C LEU A 8 31.65 -9.24 -11.64
N ASN A 9 30.73 -10.15 -11.42
CA ASN A 9 29.34 -9.97 -11.77
C ASN A 9 28.78 -8.86 -10.85
N ARG A 10 28.95 -7.60 -11.26
CA ARG A 10 28.28 -6.44 -10.68
C ARG A 10 26.92 -6.29 -11.33
N ASN A 11 26.03 -7.23 -11.06
CA ASN A 11 24.61 -7.07 -11.32
C ASN A 11 23.84 -7.49 -10.06
N SER A 12 24.11 -6.78 -8.97
CA SER A 12 23.11 -6.61 -7.93
C SER A 12 22.57 -5.18 -8.05
N SER A 13 21.92 -4.87 -9.18
CA SER A 13 20.75 -4.02 -9.06
C SER A 13 19.79 -4.84 -8.20
N GLU A 14 19.68 -4.50 -6.93
CA GLU A 14 18.61 -5.00 -6.09
C GLU A 14 17.34 -4.59 -6.81
N ASP A 15 16.75 -5.53 -7.56
CA ASP A 15 15.49 -5.30 -8.26
C ASP A 15 14.47 -4.92 -7.20
N ILE A 16 14.11 -3.64 -7.17
CA ILE A 16 13.03 -3.15 -6.30
C ILE A 16 11.79 -3.90 -6.75
N PRO A 17 11.19 -4.74 -5.87
CA PRO A 17 10.04 -5.51 -6.27
C PRO A 17 8.93 -4.58 -6.78
N VAL A 18 8.35 -4.91 -7.93
CA VAL A 18 7.26 -4.13 -8.55
C VAL A 18 5.94 -4.27 -7.75
N SER A 19 5.91 -5.15 -6.76
CA SER A 19 4.76 -5.44 -5.92
C SER A 19 5.12 -5.36 -4.44
N LEU A 20 4.09 -5.37 -3.60
CA LEU A 20 4.24 -5.33 -2.15
C LEU A 20 5.15 -6.45 -1.63
N ASP A 21 6.27 -6.09 -1.02
CA ASP A 21 7.14 -6.99 -0.30
C ASP A 21 6.72 -7.08 1.18
N ARG A 22 6.02 -8.17 1.51
CA ARG A 22 5.59 -8.43 2.89
C ARG A 22 6.72 -8.91 3.79
N ASN A 23 7.84 -9.35 3.22
CA ASN A 23 8.96 -9.89 3.97
C ASN A 23 10.04 -8.84 4.27
N SER A 24 9.95 -7.66 3.68
CA SER A 24 10.87 -6.57 3.95
C SER A 24 10.92 -6.23 5.43
N THR A 25 12.13 -6.02 5.94
CA THR A 25 12.43 -5.53 7.30
C THR A 25 13.08 -4.15 7.25
N GLU A 26 13.16 -3.54 6.08
CA GLU A 26 13.80 -2.24 5.88
C GLU A 26 12.91 -1.13 6.48
N PRO A 27 13.44 -0.33 7.44
CA PRO A 27 12.60 0.60 8.21
C PRO A 27 11.87 1.64 7.37
N GLY A 28 12.51 2.23 6.36
CA GLY A 28 11.87 3.23 5.50
C GLY A 28 10.70 2.62 4.73
N TYR A 29 10.88 1.42 4.17
CA TYR A 29 9.85 0.71 3.45
C TYR A 29 8.66 0.35 4.37
N LEU A 30 8.93 -0.16 5.57
CA LEU A 30 7.90 -0.48 6.56
C LEU A 30 7.11 0.75 7.00
N LEU A 31 7.80 1.87 7.20
CA LEU A 31 7.16 3.15 7.55
C LEU A 31 6.24 3.64 6.42
N GLY A 32 6.65 3.52 5.17
CA GLY A 32 5.81 3.84 4.02
C GLY A 32 4.55 2.98 3.97
N ARG A 33 4.70 1.67 4.18
CA ARG A 33 3.57 0.74 4.27
C ARG A 33 2.61 1.12 5.41
N LEU A 34 3.16 1.39 6.60
CA LEU A 34 2.37 1.78 7.76
C LEU A 34 1.59 3.06 7.48
N PHE A 35 2.23 4.05 6.88
CA PHE A 35 1.58 5.31 6.52
C PHE A 35 0.37 5.10 5.58
N ALA A 36 0.50 4.25 4.57
CA ALA A 36 -0.61 3.92 3.66
C ALA A 36 -1.78 3.23 4.38
N VAL A 37 -1.49 2.33 5.33
CA VAL A 37 -2.54 1.67 6.13
C VAL A 37 -3.26 2.67 7.05
N LEU A 38 -2.53 3.60 7.65
CA LEU A 38 -3.11 4.66 8.49
C LEU A 38 -3.96 5.64 7.68
N GLU A 39 -3.56 5.96 6.45
CA GLU A 39 -4.37 6.74 5.51
C GLU A 39 -5.65 5.99 5.13
N ASP A 40 -5.59 4.69 4.88
CA ASP A 40 -6.78 3.87 4.60
C ASP A 40 -7.75 3.86 5.80
N ALA A 41 -7.23 3.75 7.02
CA ALA A 41 -8.04 3.84 8.23
C ALA A 41 -8.78 5.18 8.33
N GLN A 42 -8.09 6.30 8.04
CA GLN A 42 -8.73 7.62 8.01
C GLN A 42 -9.84 7.68 6.96
N GLY A 43 -9.54 7.29 5.72
CA GLY A 43 -10.51 7.30 4.61
C GLY A 43 -11.73 6.43 4.92
N ALA A 44 -11.53 5.25 5.49
CA ALA A 44 -12.61 4.34 5.89
C ALA A 44 -13.49 4.93 7.00
N ALA A 45 -12.89 5.58 8.01
CA ALA A 45 -13.62 6.18 9.13
C ALA A 45 -14.41 7.43 8.73
N MET A 46 -13.95 8.15 7.72
CA MET A 46 -14.51 9.44 7.30
C MET A 46 -15.48 9.32 6.12
N GLY A 47 -15.64 8.12 5.55
CA GLY A 47 -16.58 7.89 4.44
C GLY A 47 -16.30 8.74 3.19
N GLY A 48 -15.05 9.08 2.93
CA GLY A 48 -14.64 9.93 1.80
C GLY A 48 -14.81 11.45 2.02
N SER A 49 -15.37 11.88 3.13
CA SER A 49 -15.55 13.32 3.48
C SER A 49 -14.34 13.86 4.24
N VAL A 50 -13.17 13.82 3.61
CA VAL A 50 -11.92 14.33 4.22
C VAL A 50 -11.48 15.58 3.48
N ASN A 51 -11.49 16.73 4.16
CA ASN A 51 -11.01 18.00 3.59
C ASN A 51 -9.49 17.99 3.37
N ALA A 52 -8.73 17.25 4.19
CA ALA A 52 -7.32 17.03 4.03
C ALA A 52 -6.93 15.68 4.63
N THR A 53 -6.31 14.82 3.83
CA THR A 53 -5.84 13.51 4.26
C THR A 53 -4.60 13.64 5.15
N ILE A 54 -4.26 12.55 5.86
CA ILE A 54 -2.96 12.52 6.55
C ILE A 54 -1.80 12.64 5.56
N ARG A 55 -1.98 12.20 4.31
CA ARG A 55 -1.01 12.37 3.24
C ARG A 55 -0.75 13.85 2.96
N ASP A 56 -1.80 14.65 2.80
CA ASP A 56 -1.65 16.08 2.50
C ASP A 56 -0.92 16.83 3.60
N ARG A 57 -1.10 16.40 4.85
CA ARG A 57 -0.57 17.10 6.03
C ARG A 57 0.78 16.58 6.50
N TYR A 58 1.01 15.27 6.43
CA TYR A 58 2.10 14.62 7.17
C TYR A 58 3.07 13.82 6.32
N TYR A 59 2.81 13.59 5.02
CA TYR A 59 3.66 12.72 4.20
C TYR A 59 5.14 13.12 4.24
N GLY A 60 5.44 14.38 4.00
CA GLY A 60 6.81 14.88 4.02
C GLY A 60 7.49 14.73 5.39
N ALA A 61 6.79 15.11 6.46
CA ALA A 61 7.29 14.99 7.81
C ALA A 61 7.43 13.53 8.27
N ALA A 62 6.47 12.67 7.90
CA ALA A 62 6.52 11.24 8.21
C ALA A 62 7.69 10.53 7.53
N SER A 63 8.03 10.92 6.29
CA SER A 63 9.19 10.38 5.58
C SER A 63 10.52 10.94 6.08
N ALA A 64 10.56 12.17 6.56
CA ALA A 64 11.80 12.81 7.02
C ALA A 64 12.09 12.56 8.51
N THR A 65 11.08 12.67 9.37
CA THR A 65 11.20 12.60 10.84
C THR A 65 10.15 11.69 11.47
N PRO A 66 10.21 10.37 11.20
CA PRO A 66 9.18 9.41 11.61
C PRO A 66 8.84 9.43 13.09
N ALA A 67 9.84 9.50 13.97
CA ALA A 67 9.65 9.47 15.41
C ALA A 67 8.74 10.60 15.94
N SER A 68 8.68 11.72 15.22
CA SER A 68 7.82 12.86 15.60
C SER A 68 6.37 12.68 15.15
N ILE A 69 6.13 11.90 14.10
CA ILE A 69 4.83 11.86 13.41
C ILE A 69 4.06 10.57 13.72
N PHE A 70 4.70 9.41 13.63
CA PHE A 70 4.00 8.13 13.75
C PHE A 70 3.28 7.91 15.08
N PRO A 71 3.81 8.32 16.24
CA PRO A 71 3.06 8.18 17.50
C PRO A 71 1.71 8.91 17.50
N VAL A 72 1.65 10.08 16.86
CA VAL A 72 0.40 10.86 16.72
C VAL A 72 -0.56 10.17 15.75
N LEU A 73 -0.07 9.70 14.61
CA LEU A 73 -0.89 9.01 13.61
C LEU A 73 -1.46 7.69 14.17
N LEU A 74 -0.67 6.90 14.89
CA LEU A 74 -1.11 5.68 15.52
C LEU A 74 -2.17 5.93 16.59
N ARG A 75 -2.02 6.98 17.40
CA ARG A 75 -3.03 7.37 18.37
C ARG A 75 -4.36 7.74 17.69
N ASN A 76 -4.29 8.52 16.62
CA ASN A 76 -5.48 8.92 15.87
C ASN A 76 -6.15 7.73 15.18
N SER A 77 -5.37 6.74 14.71
CA SER A 77 -5.89 5.54 14.08
C SER A 77 -6.78 4.71 15.00
N SER A 78 -6.53 4.70 16.30
CA SER A 78 -7.39 4.04 17.29
C SER A 78 -8.80 4.58 17.28
N ASN A 79 -8.96 5.90 17.12
CA ASN A 79 -10.28 6.55 17.01
C ASN A 79 -10.95 6.18 15.67
N HIS A 80 -10.18 6.14 14.57
CA HIS A 80 -10.69 5.73 13.26
C HIS A 80 -11.17 4.27 13.30
N LEU A 81 -10.38 3.36 13.86
CA LEU A 81 -10.73 1.95 14.00
C LEU A 81 -12.00 1.75 14.84
N SER A 82 -12.17 2.53 15.91
CA SER A 82 -13.38 2.51 16.72
C SER A 82 -14.63 2.90 15.93
N LYS A 83 -14.52 3.89 15.03
CA LYS A 83 -15.62 4.27 14.12
C LYS A 83 -15.89 3.18 13.09
N ILE A 84 -14.86 2.69 12.42
CA ILE A 84 -14.98 1.64 11.39
C ILE A 84 -15.63 0.38 11.98
N ARG A 85 -15.28 0.01 13.21
CA ARG A 85 -15.79 -1.20 13.85
C ARG A 85 -17.29 -1.17 14.07
N LYS A 86 -17.90 0.02 14.20
CA LYS A 86 -19.36 0.18 14.30
C LYS A 86 -20.05 -0.15 12.97
N ASP A 87 -19.43 0.20 11.85
CA ASP A 87 -20.01 0.04 10.51
C ASP A 87 -19.57 -1.28 9.87
N SER A 88 -18.32 -1.69 10.07
CA SER A 88 -17.73 -2.90 9.50
C SER A 88 -16.63 -3.47 10.39
N LYS A 89 -17.02 -4.40 11.27
CA LYS A 89 -16.08 -5.09 12.16
C LYS A 89 -14.95 -5.80 11.38
N GLY A 90 -15.27 -6.45 10.27
CA GLY A 90 -14.30 -7.17 9.45
C GLY A 90 -13.23 -6.23 8.85
N ARG A 91 -13.63 -5.05 8.38
CA ARG A 91 -12.69 -4.05 7.86
C ARG A 91 -11.76 -3.51 8.94
N ALA A 92 -12.29 -3.21 10.12
CA ALA A 92 -11.48 -2.78 11.25
C ALA A 92 -10.43 -3.82 11.63
N VAL A 93 -10.82 -5.09 11.74
CA VAL A 93 -9.92 -6.21 12.05
C VAL A 93 -8.82 -6.37 10.97
N ASN A 94 -9.15 -6.22 9.69
CA ASN A 94 -8.15 -6.32 8.62
C ASN A 94 -7.13 -5.18 8.67
N ILE A 95 -7.56 -3.96 8.95
CA ILE A 95 -6.66 -2.81 9.13
C ILE A 95 -5.76 -3.03 10.35
N GLU A 96 -6.31 -3.45 11.49
CA GLU A 96 -5.54 -3.77 12.70
C GLU A 96 -4.48 -4.83 12.45
N LYS A 97 -4.82 -5.92 11.74
CA LYS A 97 -3.87 -6.97 11.35
C LYS A 97 -2.75 -6.43 10.48
N SER A 98 -3.06 -5.54 9.54
CA SER A 98 -2.04 -4.93 8.69
C SER A 98 -1.10 -4.03 9.48
N ILE A 99 -1.61 -3.24 10.42
CA ILE A 99 -0.79 -2.42 11.32
C ILE A 99 0.12 -3.34 12.16
N GLN A 100 -0.44 -4.39 12.76
CA GLN A 100 0.31 -5.31 13.61
C GLN A 100 1.41 -6.04 12.81
N GLU A 101 1.10 -6.57 11.62
CA GLU A 101 2.07 -7.24 10.74
C GLU A 101 3.28 -6.34 10.43
N ILE A 102 3.04 -5.05 10.21
CA ILE A 102 4.11 -4.09 9.91
C ILE A 102 4.89 -3.75 11.18
N MET A 103 4.19 -3.51 12.29
CA MET A 103 4.81 -3.14 13.56
C MET A 103 5.66 -4.27 14.14
N ASP A 104 5.28 -5.53 13.95
CA ASP A 104 6.07 -6.70 14.39
C ASP A 104 7.44 -6.81 13.72
N LYS A 105 7.60 -6.17 12.55
CA LYS A 105 8.86 -6.12 11.80
C LYS A 105 9.64 -4.83 12.01
N MET A 106 9.01 -3.85 12.66
CA MET A 106 9.62 -2.56 12.93
C MET A 106 10.64 -2.67 14.06
N PRO A 107 11.73 -1.90 14.04
CA PRO A 107 12.59 -1.74 15.22
C PRO A 107 11.79 -1.23 16.42
N ASP A 108 12.26 -1.47 17.63
CA ASP A 108 11.60 -1.08 18.90
C ASP A 108 11.24 0.41 18.93
N HIS A 109 11.99 1.23 18.21
CA HIS A 109 11.77 2.67 18.16
C HIS A 109 11.73 3.17 16.72
N PHE A 110 10.87 4.14 16.46
CA PHE A 110 10.88 4.84 15.17
C PHE A 110 12.18 5.61 14.98
N PRO A 111 12.80 5.58 13.80
CA PRO A 111 13.97 6.38 13.48
C PRO A 111 13.66 7.87 13.70
N LYS A 112 14.61 8.61 14.29
CA LYS A 112 14.47 10.07 14.45
C LYS A 112 14.38 10.77 13.10
N SER A 113 15.16 10.30 12.14
CA SER A 113 15.18 10.82 10.77
C SER A 113 15.52 9.71 9.78
N LEU A 114 15.07 9.85 8.55
CA LEU A 114 15.48 9.02 7.42
C LEU A 114 16.39 9.85 6.49
N ASN A 115 17.46 9.22 6.01
CA ASN A 115 18.26 9.77 4.93
C ASN A 115 17.50 9.69 3.60
N ILE A 116 18.07 10.21 2.51
CA ILE A 116 17.44 10.26 1.20
C ILE A 116 17.06 8.85 0.71
N GLU A 117 17.92 7.86 0.91
CA GLU A 117 17.62 6.47 0.56
C GLU A 117 16.42 5.93 1.36
N GLY A 118 16.40 6.12 2.67
CA GLY A 118 15.28 5.74 3.53
C GLY A 118 13.97 6.43 3.14
N GLN A 119 14.01 7.70 2.74
CA GLN A 119 12.85 8.42 2.23
C GLN A 119 12.39 7.87 0.87
N GLY A 120 13.30 7.47 0.01
CA GLY A 120 12.98 6.76 -1.23
C GLY A 120 12.30 5.41 -0.95
N ARG A 121 12.82 4.64 -0.01
CA ARG A 121 12.22 3.38 0.45
C ARG A 121 10.83 3.60 1.07
N PHE A 122 10.66 4.69 1.82
CA PHE A 122 9.34 5.08 2.34
C PHE A 122 8.33 5.30 1.21
N ALA A 123 8.70 6.06 0.18
CA ALA A 123 7.82 6.30 -0.97
C ALA A 123 7.42 4.98 -1.66
N ILE A 124 8.38 4.08 -1.90
CA ILE A 124 8.12 2.78 -2.51
C ILE A 124 7.17 1.95 -1.64
N GLY A 125 7.43 1.83 -0.35
CA GLY A 125 6.58 1.10 0.59
C GLY A 125 5.15 1.64 0.64
N TYR A 126 5.02 2.98 0.64
CA TYR A 126 3.72 3.64 0.59
C TYR A 126 2.93 3.26 -0.67
N TYR A 127 3.52 3.40 -1.86
CA TYR A 127 2.81 3.11 -3.10
C TYR A 127 2.52 1.63 -3.28
N HIS A 128 3.40 0.73 -2.87
CA HIS A 128 3.15 -0.71 -2.91
C HIS A 128 1.96 -1.09 -2.03
N GLN A 129 1.92 -0.62 -0.79
CA GLN A 129 0.81 -0.90 0.13
C GLN A 129 -0.49 -0.25 -0.32
N HIS A 130 -0.43 0.97 -0.83
CA HIS A 130 -1.59 1.69 -1.36
C HIS A 130 -2.20 0.98 -2.57
N SER A 131 -1.37 0.44 -3.47
CA SER A 131 -1.82 -0.31 -4.66
C SER A 131 -2.55 -1.60 -4.31
N GLU A 132 -2.18 -2.30 -3.23
CA GLU A 132 -2.84 -3.53 -2.80
C GLU A 132 -4.33 -3.31 -2.47
N ARG A 133 -4.69 -2.15 -1.98
CA ARG A 133 -6.08 -1.79 -1.69
C ARG A 133 -6.97 -1.83 -2.93
N PHE A 134 -6.44 -1.44 -4.08
CA PHE A 134 -7.18 -1.41 -5.34
C PHE A 134 -7.23 -2.78 -6.01
N LYS A 135 -6.24 -3.65 -5.80
CA LYS A 135 -6.27 -5.03 -6.32
C LYS A 135 -7.38 -5.86 -5.67
N GLY A 136 -7.65 -5.66 -4.38
CA GLY A 136 -8.76 -6.32 -3.67
C GLY A 136 -10.15 -5.86 -4.10
N ALA A 137 -10.28 -4.62 -4.61
CA ALA A 137 -11.56 -4.06 -5.05
C ALA A 137 -11.91 -4.43 -6.51
N GLY A 138 -10.91 -4.82 -7.32
CA GLY A 138 -11.08 -5.14 -8.75
C GLY A 138 -11.41 -6.60 -9.06
N GLY A 139 -11.43 -7.49 -8.07
CA GLY A 139 -11.58 -8.93 -8.27
C GLY A 139 -12.97 -9.45 -8.61
N ASN A 140 -14.02 -8.62 -8.62
CA ASN A 140 -15.40 -9.08 -8.84
C ASN A 140 -16.08 -8.58 -10.13
N ASN A 141 -15.35 -7.99 -11.07
CA ASN A 141 -15.99 -7.48 -12.30
C ASN A 141 -15.40 -8.02 -13.62
N ALA A 142 -14.83 -9.22 -13.61
CA ALA A 142 -14.36 -9.90 -14.82
C ALA A 142 -15.11 -11.22 -15.09
N GLN A 143 -16.45 -11.18 -15.05
CA GLN A 143 -17.30 -12.23 -15.63
C GLN A 143 -18.60 -11.60 -16.12
N GLY A 144 -18.77 -11.56 -17.44
CA GLY A 144 -20.07 -11.32 -18.05
C GLY A 144 -20.16 -10.20 -19.04
N HIS A 145 -19.40 -10.24 -20.12
CA HIS A 145 -19.87 -9.71 -21.40
C HIS A 145 -19.32 -10.56 -22.54
N GLU A 146 -19.87 -11.78 -22.66
CA GLU A 146 -19.91 -12.45 -23.95
C GLU A 146 -20.88 -11.67 -24.82
N ILE A 147 -20.34 -10.99 -25.81
CA ILE A 147 -21.13 -10.41 -26.89
C ILE A 147 -21.51 -11.58 -27.78
N ASP A 148 -22.77 -11.97 -27.70
CA ASP A 148 -23.43 -12.87 -28.69
C ASP A 148 -23.54 -12.11 -30.02
N ALA A 149 -22.53 -12.31 -30.87
CA ALA A 149 -22.52 -11.87 -32.26
C ALA A 149 -22.92 -13.02 -33.14
N SER A 150 -24.19 -13.40 -33.10
CA SER A 150 -24.74 -14.33 -34.08
C SER A 150 -26.24 -14.19 -34.14
N ARG A 151 -26.74 -13.35 -35.02
CA ARG A 151 -27.96 -13.55 -35.79
C ARG A 151 -28.37 -12.23 -36.46
N ASN A 152 -28.01 -12.14 -37.71
CA ASN A 152 -28.89 -11.58 -38.74
C ASN A 152 -28.34 -12.03 -40.08
N HIS A 153 -28.87 -13.13 -40.52
CA HIS A 153 -29.02 -13.46 -41.93
C HIS A 153 -30.41 -14.04 -42.04
N ASP A 154 -31.28 -13.40 -42.73
CA ASP A 154 -32.05 -14.00 -43.83
C ASP A 154 -33.34 -13.23 -44.10
N GLU A 155 -33.42 -12.75 -45.27
CA GLU A 155 -34.37 -12.92 -46.35
C GLU A 155 -35.84 -12.54 -46.08
N GLY A 156 -36.36 -11.83 -47.05
CA GLY A 156 -37.77 -11.62 -47.29
C GLY A 156 -38.05 -10.65 -48.40
N GLU A 157 -37.75 -11.04 -49.66
CA GLU A 157 -38.39 -10.48 -50.87
C GLU A 157 -39.91 -10.75 -50.91
N GLN A 158 -40.57 -9.96 -51.74
CA GLN A 158 -41.89 -10.11 -52.40
C GLN A 158 -43.05 -9.51 -51.59
N GLU A 159 -43.86 -8.67 -52.14
CA GLU A 159 -44.53 -8.27 -53.38
C GLU A 159 -45.10 -6.84 -53.16
#